data_7c51f1fa87644e0f130da5c921b04528
#
_entry.id   7c51f1fa87644e0f130da5c921b04528
#
_cell.length_a   1.000
_cell.length_b   1.000
_cell.length_c   1.000
_cell.angle_alpha   90.00
_cell.angle_beta   90.00
_cell.angle_gamma   90.00
#
_symmetry.space_group_name_H-M   'P 1'
#
loop_
_entity.id
_entity.type
_entity.pdbx_description
1 polymer ?
#
loop_
_entity_poly.entity_id
_entity_poly.type
_entity_poly.pdbx_seq_one_letter_code
_entity_poly.pdbx_strand_id
1 'polypeptide(L)'
;MKTKGLFDVISPIMIGPSSSHTAGAIRLGLMARTIYNAPIKKVHFTLYNSFAQTGKGHGTDKGLLAGIMGCHVDDVRTKNIFAITDIDYKYSFAEDLSRHPNSVDIKINDDMTISGCSIGA
;
A
#
# COMPACT_ATOMS: atom_id res chain seq x y z
N MET A 1 21.76 -12.63 -4.94
CA MET A 1 20.48 -13.22 -4.54
C MET A 1 19.93 -12.51 -3.31
N LYS A 2 18.66 -12.28 -3.31
CA LYS A 2 18.02 -11.63 -2.18
C LYS A 2 17.74 -12.61 -1.06
N THR A 3 17.97 -12.19 0.15
CA THR A 3 17.66 -12.97 1.34
C THR A 3 16.47 -12.34 2.03
N LYS A 4 15.46 -13.14 2.34
CA LYS A 4 14.29 -12.64 3.02
C LYS A 4 14.67 -12.05 4.37
N GLY A 5 13.93 -11.03 4.78
CA GLY A 5 14.21 -10.33 6.00
C GLY A 5 15.27 -9.26 5.90
N LEU A 6 16.21 -9.42 4.98
CA LEU A 6 17.21 -8.38 4.75
C LEU A 6 16.68 -7.22 3.95
N PHE A 7 15.52 -7.39 3.31
CA PHE A 7 14.92 -6.38 2.44
C PHE A 7 13.69 -5.74 3.05
N ASP A 8 13.47 -5.96 4.34
CA ASP A 8 12.41 -5.25 5.02
C ASP A 8 12.82 -3.81 5.23
N VAL A 9 11.94 -2.90 4.91
CA VAL A 9 12.18 -1.48 5.12
C VAL A 9 11.80 -1.14 6.56
N ILE A 10 12.81 -0.76 7.36
CA ILE A 10 12.63 -0.53 8.80
C ILE A 10 11.93 0.80 9.04
N SER A 11 12.37 1.84 8.33
CA SER A 11 11.77 3.17 8.49
C SER A 11 10.56 3.29 7.58
N PRO A 12 9.39 3.66 8.10
CA PRO A 12 8.20 3.80 7.26
C PRO A 12 8.36 4.91 6.23
N ILE A 13 7.83 4.68 5.05
CA ILE A 13 7.62 5.74 4.08
C ILE A 13 6.54 6.64 4.64
N MET A 14 6.80 7.94 4.66
CA MET A 14 5.83 8.92 5.14
C MET A 14 5.44 9.83 4.00
N ILE A 15 4.15 9.92 3.72
CA ILE A 15 3.64 10.88 2.74
C ILE A 15 2.88 11.98 3.45
N GLY A 16 2.90 13.14 2.86
CA GLY A 16 2.24 14.32 3.41
C GLY A 16 0.72 14.24 3.30
N PRO A 17 0.05 15.33 3.67
CA PRO A 17 -1.41 15.38 3.63
C PRO A 17 -1.95 15.07 2.24
N SER A 18 -3.06 14.35 2.22
CA SER A 18 -3.78 14.02 0.99
C SER A 18 -5.23 14.41 1.15
N SER A 19 -5.89 14.69 0.04
CA SER A 19 -7.28 15.11 0.06
C SER A 19 -8.22 13.97 0.45
N SER A 20 -7.77 12.73 0.35
CA SER A 20 -8.58 11.58 0.70
C SER A 20 -7.69 10.39 1.04
N HIS A 21 -8.30 9.38 1.70
CA HIS A 21 -7.61 8.12 1.98
C HIS A 21 -7.20 7.42 0.68
N THR A 22 -8.01 7.52 -0.36
CA THR A 22 -7.68 6.91 -1.66
C THR A 22 -6.42 7.53 -2.25
N ALA A 23 -6.31 8.85 -2.26
CA ALA A 23 -5.13 9.53 -2.79
C ALA A 23 -3.89 9.17 -1.99
N GLY A 24 -3.99 9.16 -0.66
CA GLY A 24 -2.88 8.76 0.20
C GLY A 24 -2.44 7.33 -0.05
N ALA A 25 -3.41 6.44 -0.21
CA ALA A 25 -3.12 5.03 -0.47
C ALA A 25 -2.43 4.84 -1.82
N ILE A 26 -2.87 5.55 -2.86
CA ILE A 26 -2.23 5.50 -4.17
C ILE A 26 -0.77 5.93 -4.07
N ARG A 27 -0.50 7.01 -3.37
CA ARG A 27 0.87 7.52 -3.19
C ARG A 27 1.75 6.51 -2.46
N LEU A 28 1.22 5.85 -1.44
CA LEU A 28 1.98 4.81 -0.73
C LEU A 28 2.29 3.65 -1.65
N GLY A 29 1.32 3.20 -2.43
CA GLY A 29 1.53 2.13 -3.40
C GLY A 29 2.57 2.50 -4.45
N LEU A 30 2.52 3.72 -4.97
CA LEU A 30 3.50 4.21 -5.94
C LEU A 30 4.91 4.24 -5.35
N MET A 31 5.05 4.70 -4.11
CA MET A 31 6.34 4.72 -3.42
C MET A 31 6.90 3.32 -3.23
N ALA A 32 6.05 2.40 -2.79
CA ALA A 32 6.48 1.01 -2.60
C ALA A 32 6.93 0.39 -3.92
N ARG A 33 6.18 0.62 -4.98
CA ARG A 33 6.55 0.16 -6.33
C ARG A 33 7.91 0.71 -6.74
N THR A 34 8.14 2.00 -6.49
CA THR A 34 9.39 2.65 -6.85
C THR A 34 10.56 2.08 -6.08
N ILE A 35 10.37 1.86 -4.79
CA ILE A 35 11.42 1.28 -3.93
C ILE A 35 11.73 -0.14 -4.36
N TYR A 36 10.71 -0.94 -4.61
CA TYR A 36 10.93 -2.33 -5.02
C TYR A 36 11.63 -2.42 -6.38
N ASN A 37 11.22 -1.56 -7.31
CA ASN A 37 11.88 -1.38 -8.61
C ASN A 37 12.11 -2.68 -9.39
N ALA A 38 11.10 -3.53 -9.43
CA ALA A 38 11.14 -4.80 -10.15
C ALA A 38 9.71 -5.24 -10.44
N PRO A 39 9.49 -6.20 -11.34
CA PRO A 39 8.14 -6.68 -11.61
C PRO A 39 7.46 -7.21 -10.36
N ILE A 40 6.20 -6.84 -10.19
CA ILE A 40 5.40 -7.24 -9.04
C ILE A 40 4.33 -8.22 -9.52
N LYS A 41 4.37 -9.42 -8.96
CA LYS A 41 3.39 -10.47 -9.29
C LYS A 41 2.42 -10.73 -8.16
N LYS A 42 2.80 -10.38 -6.95
CA LYS A 42 2.06 -10.72 -5.75
C LYS A 42 2.28 -9.63 -4.70
N VAL A 43 1.23 -9.26 -3.99
CA VAL A 43 1.33 -8.25 -2.94
C VAL A 43 0.37 -8.59 -1.80
N HIS A 44 0.84 -8.39 -0.58
CA HIS A 44 0.01 -8.55 0.61
C HIS A 44 0.07 -7.26 1.40
N PHE A 45 -1.07 -6.61 1.55
CA PHE A 45 -1.21 -5.40 2.34
C PHE A 45 -1.74 -5.75 3.72
N THR A 46 -1.07 -5.29 4.76
CA THR A 46 -1.62 -5.34 6.12
C THR A 46 -1.90 -3.91 6.55
N LEU A 47 -3.18 -3.61 6.72
CA LEU A 47 -3.63 -2.27 7.07
C LEU A 47 -3.87 -2.19 8.56
N TYR A 48 -3.46 -1.07 9.17
CA TYR A 48 -3.53 -0.88 10.60
C TYR A 48 -4.43 0.28 10.97
N ASN A 49 -5.13 0.11 12.07
CA ASN A 49 -5.87 1.19 12.74
C ASN A 49 -6.88 1.86 11.81
N SER A 50 -6.77 3.16 11.57
CA SER A 50 -7.73 3.86 10.70
C SER A 50 -7.73 3.32 9.28
N PHE A 51 -6.57 2.95 8.75
CA PHE A 51 -6.50 2.33 7.42
C PHE A 51 -7.24 0.99 7.41
N ALA A 52 -7.19 0.24 8.50
CA ALA A 52 -7.95 -1.01 8.59
C ALA A 52 -9.45 -0.75 8.54
N GLN A 53 -9.90 0.32 9.20
CA GLN A 53 -11.32 0.66 9.24
C GLN A 53 -11.84 1.15 7.89
N THR A 54 -11.01 1.85 7.12
CA THR A 54 -11.40 2.37 5.80
C THR A 54 -10.97 1.46 4.66
N GLY A 55 -10.33 0.35 4.96
CA GLY A 55 -9.71 -0.51 3.95
C GLY A 55 -10.67 -1.27 3.08
N LYS A 56 -11.89 -1.49 3.57
CA LYS A 56 -12.89 -2.23 2.79
C LYS A 56 -13.93 -1.28 2.25
N GLY A 57 -13.91 -1.09 0.93
CA GLY A 57 -14.98 -0.36 0.26
C GLY A 57 -14.94 1.15 0.40
N HIS A 58 -13.91 1.70 1.04
CA HIS A 58 -13.78 3.15 1.23
C HIS A 58 -12.62 3.74 0.43
N GLY A 59 -12.05 2.98 -0.48
CA GLY A 59 -11.04 3.47 -1.40
C GLY A 59 -9.59 3.21 -1.01
N THR A 60 -9.31 2.92 0.25
CA THR A 60 -7.93 2.65 0.66
C THR A 60 -7.38 1.38 0.02
N ASP A 61 -8.18 0.32 0.00
CA ASP A 61 -7.79 -0.95 -0.62
C ASP A 61 -7.51 -0.78 -2.11
N LYS A 62 -8.43 -0.14 -2.84
CA LYS A 62 -8.25 0.13 -4.27
C LYS A 62 -7.04 1.01 -4.52
N GLY A 63 -6.87 2.03 -3.71
CA GLY A 63 -5.78 2.98 -3.87
C GLY A 63 -4.41 2.33 -3.73
N LEU A 64 -4.25 1.48 -2.73
CA LEU A 64 -2.98 0.77 -2.52
C LEU A 64 -2.63 -0.09 -3.73
N LEU A 65 -3.57 -0.88 -4.21
CA LEU A 65 -3.33 -1.75 -5.36
C LEU A 65 -3.09 -0.93 -6.63
N ALA A 66 -3.86 0.13 -6.82
CA ALA A 66 -3.68 1.01 -7.98
C ALA A 66 -2.27 1.61 -8.01
N GLY A 67 -1.79 2.07 -6.86
CA GLY A 67 -0.42 2.59 -6.76
C GLY A 67 0.63 1.54 -7.08
N ILE A 68 0.45 0.32 -6.58
CA ILE A 68 1.33 -0.81 -6.89
C ILE A 68 1.34 -1.09 -8.40
N MET A 69 0.23 -0.91 -9.07
CA MET A 69 0.14 -1.09 -10.53
C MET A 69 0.65 0.10 -11.32
N GLY A 70 1.06 1.17 -10.65
CA GLY A 70 1.61 2.35 -11.32
C GLY A 70 0.59 3.42 -11.64
N CYS A 71 -0.63 3.33 -11.14
CA CYS A 71 -1.63 4.36 -11.34
C CYS A 71 -1.30 5.60 -10.51
N HIS A 72 -1.52 6.76 -11.07
CA HIS A 72 -1.42 8.02 -10.36
C HIS A 72 -2.77 8.39 -9.75
N VAL A 73 -2.78 9.44 -8.94
CA VAL A 73 -3.94 9.80 -8.12
C VAL A 73 -5.22 10.04 -8.93
N ASP A 74 -5.09 10.57 -10.13
CA ASP A 74 -6.23 10.88 -10.99
C ASP A 74 -6.50 9.82 -12.07
N ASP A 75 -5.90 8.66 -11.95
CA ASP A 75 -6.05 7.62 -12.97
C ASP A 75 -7.42 6.96 -12.87
N VAL A 76 -8.15 6.97 -13.97
CA VAL A 76 -9.50 6.42 -14.03
C VAL A 76 -9.54 4.91 -13.81
N ARG A 77 -8.43 4.22 -14.04
CA ARG A 77 -8.36 2.76 -13.86
C ARG A 77 -8.56 2.35 -12.41
N THR A 78 -8.33 3.26 -11.46
CA THR A 78 -8.47 2.95 -10.04
C THR A 78 -9.84 2.42 -9.68
N LYS A 79 -10.88 2.92 -10.34
CA LYS A 79 -12.26 2.52 -10.04
C LYS A 79 -12.49 1.02 -10.28
N ASN A 80 -11.81 0.45 -11.28
CA ASN A 80 -11.98 -0.94 -11.67
C ASN A 80 -10.73 -1.77 -11.45
N ILE A 81 -9.88 -1.34 -10.53
CA ILE A 81 -8.55 -1.93 -10.37
C ILE A 81 -8.61 -3.42 -10.08
N PHE A 82 -9.58 -3.88 -9.28
CA PHE A 82 -9.69 -5.29 -8.95
C PHE A 82 -10.08 -6.14 -10.17
N ALA A 83 -10.77 -5.53 -11.13
CA ALA A 83 -11.20 -6.24 -12.33
C ALA A 83 -10.10 -6.33 -13.39
N ILE A 84 -9.15 -5.40 -13.38
CA ILE A 84 -8.14 -5.31 -14.44
C ILE A 84 -6.76 -5.77 -13.98
N THR A 85 -6.55 -5.99 -12.68
CA THR A 85 -5.24 -6.39 -12.16
C THR A 85 -4.92 -7.84 -12.51
N ASP A 86 -3.66 -8.09 -12.85
CA ASP A 86 -3.12 -9.44 -12.96
C ASP A 86 -2.23 -9.77 -11.76
N ILE A 87 -2.13 -8.87 -10.80
CA ILE A 87 -1.36 -9.08 -9.58
C ILE A 87 -2.20 -9.90 -8.60
N ASP A 88 -1.59 -10.91 -8.00
CA ASP A 88 -2.21 -11.67 -6.92
C ASP A 88 -2.15 -10.83 -5.66
N TYR A 89 -3.28 -10.39 -5.15
CA TYR A 89 -3.32 -9.46 -4.02
C TYR A 89 -4.09 -10.05 -2.84
N LYS A 90 -3.70 -9.60 -1.66
CA LYS A 90 -4.36 -10.00 -0.42
C LYS A 90 -4.35 -8.82 0.55
N TYR A 91 -5.40 -8.68 1.35
CA TYR A 91 -5.49 -7.68 2.40
C TYR A 91 -5.69 -8.36 3.75
N SER A 92 -4.97 -7.86 4.75
CA SER A 92 -5.18 -8.20 6.15
C SER A 92 -5.41 -6.92 6.94
N PHE A 93 -6.11 -7.02 8.05
CA PHE A 93 -6.50 -5.87 8.85
C PHE A 93 -6.11 -6.13 10.30
N ALA A 94 -5.48 -5.15 10.92
CA ALA A 94 -4.98 -5.30 12.27
C ALA A 94 -5.11 -4.00 13.05
N GLU A 95 -4.95 -4.08 14.36
CA GLU A 95 -4.89 -2.93 15.24
C GLU A 95 -3.59 -3.00 16.01
N ASP A 96 -2.83 -1.90 16.01
CA ASP A 96 -1.57 -1.81 16.72
C ASP A 96 -1.37 -0.35 17.12
N LEU A 97 -1.59 -0.05 18.39
CA LEU A 97 -1.54 1.32 18.88
C LEU A 97 -0.14 1.92 18.87
N SER A 98 0.89 1.10 18.69
CA SER A 98 2.26 1.61 18.52
C SER A 98 2.51 2.15 17.13
N ARG A 99 1.60 1.90 16.19
CA ARG A 99 1.74 2.35 14.81
C ARG A 99 0.88 3.58 14.55
N HIS A 100 1.29 4.34 13.54
CA HIS A 100 0.50 5.48 13.07
C HIS A 100 -0.91 5.03 12.68
N PRO A 101 -1.95 5.87 12.92
CA PRO A 101 -3.32 5.51 12.56
C PRO A 101 -3.52 5.10 11.10
N ASN A 102 -2.77 5.70 10.19
CA ASN A 102 -2.89 5.42 8.76
C ASN A 102 -1.64 4.71 8.25
N SER A 103 -1.35 3.53 8.81
CA SER A 103 -0.16 2.78 8.41
C SER A 103 -0.51 1.46 7.73
N VAL A 104 0.42 1.01 6.90
CA VAL A 104 0.27 -0.21 6.12
C VAL A 104 1.64 -0.86 5.95
N ASP A 105 1.66 -2.18 5.98
CA ASP A 105 2.81 -2.97 5.55
C ASP A 105 2.49 -3.55 4.18
N ILE A 106 3.39 -3.36 3.23
CA ILE A 106 3.23 -3.81 1.86
C ILE A 106 4.31 -4.86 1.58
N LYS A 107 3.90 -6.11 1.54
CA LYS A 107 4.81 -7.21 1.27
C LYS A 107 4.73 -7.59 -0.20
N ILE A 108 5.84 -7.47 -0.91
CA ILE A 108 5.90 -7.64 -2.36
C ILE A 108 6.65 -8.91 -2.70
N ASN A 109 6.01 -9.79 -3.46
CA ASN A 109 6.58 -11.04 -3.99
C ASN A 109 7.17 -11.95 -2.89
N ASP A 110 6.67 -11.87 -1.66
CA ASP A 110 7.26 -12.57 -0.51
C ASP A 110 8.76 -12.28 -0.34
N ASP A 111 9.20 -11.15 -0.81
CA ASP A 111 10.61 -10.79 -0.94
C ASP A 111 10.96 -9.57 -0.10
N MET A 112 10.14 -8.53 -0.15
CA MET A 112 10.40 -7.28 0.54
C MET A 112 9.12 -6.77 1.20
N THR A 113 9.23 -6.29 2.43
CA THR A 113 8.14 -5.62 3.11
C THR A 113 8.49 -4.14 3.29
N ILE A 114 7.63 -3.29 2.81
CA ILE A 114 7.77 -1.84 2.91
C ILE A 114 6.66 -1.34 3.81
N SER A 115 7.04 -0.66 4.88
CA SER A 115 6.08 -0.04 5.78
C SER A 115 5.88 1.42 5.40
N GLY A 116 4.64 1.86 5.41
CA GLY A 116 4.32 3.22 5.07
C GLY A 116 3.22 3.79 5.92
N CYS A 117 3.13 5.10 5.97
CA CYS A 117 2.01 5.77 6.61
C CYS A 117 1.71 7.08 5.91
N SER A 118 0.45 7.49 6.01
CA SER A 118 -0.02 8.77 5.50
C SER A 118 -0.22 9.69 6.69
N ILE A 119 0.52 10.79 6.75
CA ILE A 119 0.39 11.78 7.80
C ILE A 119 -0.41 12.96 7.28
N GLY A 120 -1.07 13.62 8.20
CA GLY A 120 -1.85 14.79 7.84
C GLY A 120 -3.31 14.50 7.84
N ALA A 121 -4.01 15.44 7.38
CA ALA A 121 -5.40 15.50 7.58
C ALA A 121 -6.45 14.68 7.23
#